data_d37ec4c8b3fc63afd514932de26609fc
#
_entry.id   d37ec4c8b3fc63afd514932de26609fc
#
_cell.length_a   1.000
_cell.length_b   1.000
_cell.length_c   1.000
_cell.angle_alpha   90.00
_cell.angle_beta   90.00
_cell.angle_gamma   90.00
#
_symmetry.space_group_name_H-M   'P 1'
#
loop_
_entity.id
_entity.type
_entity.pdbx_description
1 polymer ?
#
loop_
_entity_poly.entity_id
_entity_poly.type
_entity_poly.pdbx_seq_one_letter_code
_entity_poly.pdbx_strand_id
1 'polypeptide(L)'
;VRQLRQRNWRILGQLGGFAVICFPLGLWYPVRNLVRFGVPLTYVQEMPENSVQYLGEQSFLSRILDFSPHQVASVFEQWVQRTGGSYNEYNPLIALLKNAMFGEYINEYTLDCSLWRILTGVVLFWLNVVLAAAAFAAMLWLCGKREQTGGRLPKLFLVLFYAVLMGGFYQLSAAEPFTCSMNYRYITPTCVIGAVFLGLAFQRLRNGKKPVCRWLSGIGW
;
A
#
# COMPACT_ATOMS: atom_id res chain seq x y z
N VAL A 1 11.08 23.05 -9.27
CA VAL A 1 12.45 23.34 -9.78
C VAL A 1 12.44 24.56 -10.70
N ARG A 2 11.62 24.60 -11.78
CA ARG A 2 11.57 25.75 -12.71
C ARG A 2 11.13 27.05 -12.03
N GLN A 3 10.18 26.99 -11.10
CA GLN A 3 9.66 28.15 -10.36
C GLN A 3 10.62 28.62 -9.23
N LEU A 4 11.37 27.72 -8.60
CA LEU A 4 12.44 28.08 -7.67
C LEU A 4 13.58 28.82 -8.40
N ARG A 5 13.88 28.45 -9.66
CA ARG A 5 14.86 29.14 -10.49
C ARG A 5 14.42 30.57 -10.87
N GLN A 6 13.10 30.85 -10.86
CA GLN A 6 12.54 32.18 -11.10
C GLN A 6 12.42 33.05 -9.82
N ARG A 7 13.04 32.65 -8.68
CA ARG A 7 12.96 33.38 -7.39
C ARG A 7 11.51 33.70 -6.95
N ASN A 8 10.58 32.78 -7.13
CA ASN A 8 9.20 33.01 -6.74
C ASN A 8 9.03 32.79 -5.22
N TRP A 9 9.26 33.82 -4.44
CA TRP A 9 9.16 33.84 -2.98
C TRP A 9 7.76 33.44 -2.46
N ARG A 10 6.71 33.64 -3.28
CA ARG A 10 5.33 33.21 -2.90
C ARG A 10 5.23 31.71 -2.69
N ILE A 11 5.95 30.90 -3.46
CA ILE A 11 5.95 29.44 -3.29
C ILE A 11 6.62 29.04 -1.98
N LEU A 12 7.74 29.70 -1.62
CA LEU A 12 8.39 29.46 -0.34
C LEU A 12 7.50 29.86 0.82
N GLY A 13 6.75 30.97 0.71
CA GLY A 13 5.74 31.35 1.69
C GLY A 13 4.60 30.34 1.81
N GLN A 14 4.09 29.82 0.69
CA GLN A 14 3.05 28.77 0.68
C GLN A 14 3.57 27.46 1.29
N LEU A 15 4.78 27.03 0.93
CA LEU A 15 5.41 25.84 1.51
C LEU A 15 5.69 26.02 3.02
N GLY A 16 6.15 27.22 3.41
CA GLY A 16 6.36 27.55 4.83
C GLY A 16 5.05 27.53 5.61
N GLY A 17 3.99 28.15 5.09
CA GLY A 17 2.65 28.11 5.69
C GLY A 17 2.09 26.67 5.81
N PHE A 18 2.25 25.86 4.77
CA PHE A 18 1.90 24.46 4.80
C PHE A 18 2.71 23.68 5.87
N ALA A 19 4.01 23.90 5.94
CA ALA A 19 4.89 23.24 6.91
C ALA A 19 4.51 23.60 8.35
N VAL A 20 4.21 24.87 8.64
CA VAL A 20 3.80 25.35 9.97
C VAL A 20 2.53 24.63 10.46
N ILE A 21 1.63 24.25 9.56
CA ILE A 21 0.41 23.51 9.91
C ILE A 21 0.70 22.01 9.99
N CYS A 22 1.37 21.45 8.97
CA CYS A 22 1.53 19.99 8.85
C CYS A 22 2.53 19.41 9.84
N PHE A 23 3.64 20.13 10.16
CA PHE A 23 4.61 19.61 11.12
C PHE A 23 4.06 19.47 12.54
N PRO A 24 3.38 20.45 13.14
CA PRO A 24 2.77 20.25 14.45
C PRO A 24 1.73 19.12 14.46
N LEU A 25 0.88 19.05 13.43
CA LEU A 25 -0.13 17.99 13.34
C LEU A 25 0.49 16.60 13.16
N GLY A 26 1.50 16.46 12.30
CA GLY A 26 2.16 15.18 12.05
C GLY A 26 3.09 14.73 13.19
N LEU A 27 3.74 15.67 13.87
CA LEU A 27 4.69 15.38 14.93
C LEU A 27 4.07 15.41 16.33
N TRP A 28 2.83 15.86 16.46
CA TRP A 28 2.16 15.96 17.77
C TRP A 28 2.25 14.66 18.58
N TYR A 29 1.88 13.55 17.98
CA TYR A 29 1.85 12.27 18.68
C TYR A 29 3.26 11.76 19.06
N PRO A 30 4.24 11.70 18.16
CA PRO A 30 5.61 11.31 18.51
C PRO A 30 6.24 12.25 19.55
N VAL A 31 6.07 13.56 19.41
CA VAL A 31 6.62 14.56 20.37
C VAL A 31 5.96 14.40 21.73
N ARG A 32 4.64 14.24 21.79
CA ARG A 32 3.94 13.96 23.05
C ARG A 32 4.48 12.70 23.74
N ASN A 33 4.73 11.63 22.98
CA ASN A 33 5.24 10.38 23.54
C ASN A 33 6.70 10.54 24.04
N LEU A 34 7.53 11.27 23.31
CA LEU A 34 8.88 11.61 23.75
C LEU A 34 8.85 12.39 25.07
N VAL A 35 7.99 13.43 25.16
CA VAL A 35 7.92 14.29 26.36
C VAL A 35 7.30 13.57 27.57
N ARG A 36 6.24 12.74 27.35
CA ARG A 36 5.54 12.09 28.46
C ARG A 36 6.20 10.80 28.94
N PHE A 37 6.76 10.03 28.01
CA PHE A 37 7.20 8.67 28.28
C PHE A 37 8.69 8.46 28.00
N GLY A 38 9.42 9.48 27.53
CA GLY A 38 10.82 9.36 27.14
C GLY A 38 11.07 8.46 25.94
N VAL A 39 10.02 8.14 25.18
CA VAL A 39 10.08 7.19 24.06
C VAL A 39 10.66 7.90 22.82
N PRO A 40 11.69 7.35 22.15
CA PRO A 40 12.27 7.94 20.95
C PRO A 40 11.23 8.21 19.85
N LEU A 41 11.45 9.21 18.99
CA LEU A 41 10.54 9.53 17.88
C LEU A 41 10.37 8.37 16.88
N THR A 42 11.38 7.51 16.79
CA THR A 42 11.42 6.32 15.92
C THR A 42 10.99 5.04 16.64
N TYR A 43 10.42 5.16 17.84
CA TYR A 43 10.04 4.01 18.63
C TYR A 43 8.94 3.19 17.92
N VAL A 44 9.19 1.91 17.79
CA VAL A 44 8.21 0.88 17.45
C VAL A 44 8.03 0.02 18.70
N GLN A 45 6.79 -0.28 19.07
CA GLN A 45 6.52 -1.11 20.23
C GLN A 45 7.04 -2.52 19.94
N GLU A 46 8.00 -2.97 20.74
CA GLU A 46 8.48 -4.34 20.69
C GLU A 46 7.38 -5.30 21.15
N MET A 47 7.11 -6.30 20.35
CA MET A 47 6.17 -7.36 20.69
C MET A 47 6.94 -8.61 21.10
N PRO A 48 6.50 -9.33 22.13
CA PRO A 48 7.19 -10.55 22.54
C PRO A 48 6.99 -11.66 21.49
N GLU A 49 8.02 -12.48 21.28
CA GLU A 49 7.99 -13.61 20.33
C GLU A 49 6.93 -14.67 20.67
N ASN A 50 6.47 -14.73 21.92
CA ASN A 50 5.35 -15.58 22.33
C ASN A 50 3.98 -15.01 21.95
N SER A 51 3.94 -13.86 21.26
CA SER A 51 2.70 -13.30 20.71
C SER A 51 2.10 -14.22 19.66
N VAL A 52 0.77 -14.35 19.67
CA VAL A 52 0.01 -15.08 18.62
C VAL A 52 0.18 -14.46 17.22
N GLN A 53 0.72 -13.25 17.13
CA GLN A 53 0.98 -12.55 15.88
C GLN A 53 2.38 -12.81 15.33
N TYR A 54 3.23 -13.53 16.05
CA TYR A 54 4.59 -13.83 15.60
C TYR A 54 4.58 -14.81 14.42
N LEU A 55 5.31 -14.46 13.36
CA LEU A 55 5.34 -15.22 12.10
C LEU A 55 6.35 -16.38 12.10
N GLY A 56 7.14 -16.52 13.15
CA GLY A 56 8.21 -17.51 13.23
C GLY A 56 9.56 -17.00 12.71
N GLU A 57 10.56 -17.87 12.77
CA GLU A 57 11.98 -17.55 12.47
C GLU A 57 12.31 -17.56 10.96
N GLN A 58 11.32 -17.49 10.10
CA GLN A 58 11.56 -17.53 8.65
C GLN A 58 12.29 -16.28 8.17
N SER A 59 13.29 -16.48 7.29
CA SER A 59 14.01 -15.36 6.72
C SER A 59 13.06 -14.46 5.92
N PHE A 60 13.29 -13.14 5.95
CA PHE A 60 12.46 -12.19 5.22
C PHE A 60 12.40 -12.47 3.71
N LEU A 61 13.51 -12.91 3.12
CA LEU A 61 13.55 -13.27 1.70
C LEU A 61 12.68 -14.50 1.38
N SER A 62 12.68 -15.53 2.24
CA SER A 62 11.80 -16.69 2.05
C SER A 62 10.33 -16.28 2.14
N ARG A 63 10.00 -15.36 3.06
CA ARG A 63 8.65 -14.82 3.20
C ARG A 63 8.19 -14.08 1.96
N ILE A 64 9.01 -13.19 1.38
CA ILE A 64 8.65 -12.42 0.17
C ILE A 64 8.48 -13.31 -1.05
N LEU A 65 9.30 -14.35 -1.18
CA LEU A 65 9.34 -15.20 -2.39
C LEU A 65 8.33 -16.34 -2.35
N ASP A 66 7.69 -16.60 -1.22
CA ASP A 66 6.68 -17.64 -1.11
C ASP A 66 5.31 -17.19 -1.63
N PHE A 67 5.00 -17.57 -2.84
CA PHE A 67 3.68 -17.41 -3.48
C PHE A 67 2.93 -18.74 -3.57
N SER A 68 3.17 -19.66 -2.63
CA SER A 68 2.50 -20.96 -2.61
C SER A 68 0.98 -20.79 -2.47
N PRO A 69 0.18 -21.71 -3.05
CA PRO A 69 -1.29 -21.62 -3.02
C PRO A 69 -1.89 -21.53 -1.62
N HIS A 70 -1.21 -22.07 -0.60
CA HIS A 70 -1.70 -22.01 0.77
C HIS A 70 -1.80 -20.58 1.31
N GLN A 71 -0.97 -19.63 0.81
CA GLN A 71 -1.03 -18.22 1.19
C GLN A 71 -2.35 -17.54 0.78
N VAL A 72 -3.04 -18.10 -0.23
CA VAL A 72 -4.32 -17.62 -0.74
C VAL A 72 -5.45 -18.64 -0.57
N ALA A 73 -5.25 -19.65 0.28
CA ALA A 73 -6.28 -20.63 0.59
C ALA A 73 -7.55 -20.00 1.18
N SER A 74 -7.36 -18.92 1.98
CA SER A 74 -8.44 -17.99 2.31
C SER A 74 -8.09 -16.61 1.76
N VAL A 75 -9.07 -15.88 1.25
CA VAL A 75 -8.92 -14.48 0.81
C VAL A 75 -8.99 -13.51 1.99
N PHE A 76 -9.41 -13.97 3.14
CA PHE A 76 -9.44 -13.22 4.38
C PHE A 76 -8.14 -13.44 5.15
N GLU A 77 -7.71 -12.43 5.91
CA GLU A 77 -6.54 -12.56 6.75
C GLU A 77 -6.79 -13.53 7.91
N GLN A 78 -5.95 -14.55 8.03
CA GLN A 78 -6.00 -15.55 9.10
C GLN A 78 -4.84 -15.34 10.06
N TRP A 79 -4.98 -14.41 10.97
CA TRP A 79 -3.95 -14.12 11.97
C TRP A 79 -4.16 -14.83 13.32
N VAL A 80 -5.21 -15.64 13.42
CA VAL A 80 -5.40 -16.52 14.57
C VAL A 80 -4.75 -17.85 14.26
N GLN A 81 -3.66 -18.17 15.00
CA GLN A 81 -3.12 -19.52 14.98
C GLN A 81 -4.22 -20.51 15.32
N ARG A 82 -4.56 -21.37 14.38
CA ARG A 82 -5.27 -22.61 14.73
C ARG A 82 -4.31 -23.44 15.57
N THR A 83 -4.67 -23.65 16.85
CA THR A 83 -4.05 -24.51 17.84
C THR A 83 -2.90 -25.39 17.33
N GLY A 84 -1.66 -24.97 17.62
CA GLY A 84 -0.47 -25.83 17.50
C GLY A 84 0.31 -25.76 16.19
N GLY A 85 -0.04 -24.88 15.24
CA GLY A 85 0.69 -24.71 13.97
C GLY A 85 1.43 -23.38 13.88
N SER A 86 2.52 -23.37 13.11
CA SER A 86 3.15 -22.13 12.65
C SER A 86 2.16 -21.29 11.82
N TYR A 87 2.27 -19.98 11.91
CA TYR A 87 1.45 -19.06 11.11
C TYR A 87 1.70 -19.29 9.60
N ASN A 88 0.64 -19.62 8.86
CA ASN A 88 0.78 -20.03 7.45
C ASN A 88 0.74 -18.86 6.46
N GLU A 89 0.36 -17.66 6.91
CA GLU A 89 0.22 -16.47 6.07
C GLU A 89 1.27 -15.42 6.44
N TYR A 90 2.47 -15.62 5.93
CA TYR A 90 3.62 -14.78 6.27
C TYR A 90 4.16 -13.95 5.09
N ASN A 91 3.59 -14.09 3.90
CA ASN A 91 4.00 -13.27 2.75
C ASN A 91 3.45 -11.85 2.90
N PRO A 92 4.32 -10.81 3.04
CA PRO A 92 3.87 -9.45 3.30
C PRO A 92 3.06 -8.84 2.16
N LEU A 93 3.30 -9.22 0.90
CA LEU A 93 2.54 -8.71 -0.24
C LEU A 93 1.11 -9.29 -0.28
N ILE A 94 0.97 -10.59 -0.03
CA ILE A 94 -0.34 -11.24 -0.02
C ILE A 94 -1.16 -10.76 1.17
N ALA A 95 -0.56 -10.68 2.36
CA ALA A 95 -1.20 -10.12 3.55
C ALA A 95 -1.67 -8.67 3.30
N LEU A 96 -0.82 -7.86 2.65
CA LEU A 96 -1.15 -6.49 2.26
C LEU A 96 -2.39 -6.42 1.36
N LEU A 97 -2.49 -7.28 0.34
CA LEU A 97 -3.63 -7.32 -0.58
C LEU A 97 -4.93 -7.74 0.11
N LYS A 98 -4.86 -8.70 1.04
CA LYS A 98 -6.01 -9.12 1.85
C LYS A 98 -6.45 -8.00 2.79
N ASN A 99 -5.50 -7.43 3.52
CA ASN A 99 -5.75 -6.40 4.51
C ASN A 99 -6.26 -5.09 3.89
N ALA A 100 -5.84 -4.76 2.67
CA ALA A 100 -6.33 -3.60 1.92
C ALA A 100 -7.84 -3.67 1.64
N MET A 101 -8.41 -4.89 1.53
CA MET A 101 -9.83 -5.08 1.24
C MET A 101 -10.68 -5.29 2.49
N PHE A 102 -10.21 -6.12 3.41
CA PHE A 102 -11.04 -6.61 4.51
C PHE A 102 -10.59 -6.10 5.88
N GLY A 103 -9.37 -5.53 5.96
CA GLY A 103 -8.77 -5.19 7.24
C GLY A 103 -8.39 -6.43 8.04
N GLU A 104 -8.06 -6.23 9.32
CA GLU A 104 -7.52 -7.28 10.20
C GLU A 104 -8.60 -8.17 10.83
N TYR A 105 -9.87 -7.76 10.83
CA TYR A 105 -10.90 -8.37 11.67
C TYR A 105 -12.02 -9.07 10.89
N ILE A 106 -12.00 -9.00 9.56
CA ILE A 106 -13.02 -9.65 8.74
C ILE A 106 -12.50 -11.03 8.32
N ASN A 107 -13.19 -12.04 8.74
CA ASN A 107 -12.96 -13.44 8.38
C ASN A 107 -14.27 -14.15 8.05
N GLU A 108 -14.22 -15.43 7.72
CA GLU A 108 -15.40 -16.20 7.36
C GLU A 108 -16.44 -16.23 8.48
N TYR A 109 -16.03 -16.25 9.75
CA TYR A 109 -16.92 -16.24 10.91
C TYR A 109 -17.64 -14.90 11.09
N THR A 110 -16.98 -13.78 10.84
CA THR A 110 -17.62 -12.45 10.90
C THR A 110 -18.66 -12.27 9.79
N LEU A 111 -18.58 -13.08 8.74
CA LEU A 111 -19.56 -13.13 7.64
C LEU A 111 -20.65 -14.19 7.86
N ASP A 112 -20.82 -14.70 9.09
CA ASP A 112 -21.76 -15.75 9.47
C ASP A 112 -21.65 -17.03 8.61
N CYS A 113 -20.46 -17.32 8.08
CA CYS A 113 -20.20 -18.41 7.12
C CYS A 113 -21.16 -18.43 5.93
N SER A 114 -21.77 -17.30 5.58
CA SER A 114 -22.71 -17.18 4.48
C SER A 114 -21.98 -17.32 3.13
N LEU A 115 -22.35 -18.33 2.36
CA LEU A 115 -21.73 -18.63 1.06
C LEU A 115 -21.70 -17.42 0.13
N TRP A 116 -22.79 -16.66 0.04
CA TRP A 116 -22.87 -15.48 -0.84
C TRP A 116 -21.92 -14.36 -0.40
N ARG A 117 -21.79 -14.12 0.90
CA ARG A 117 -20.86 -13.11 1.44
C ARG A 117 -19.41 -13.53 1.20
N ILE A 118 -19.08 -14.80 1.41
CA ILE A 118 -17.76 -15.35 1.16
C ILE A 118 -17.41 -15.25 -0.33
N LEU A 119 -18.31 -15.68 -1.23
CA LEU A 119 -18.09 -15.57 -2.68
C LEU A 119 -17.92 -14.14 -3.14
N THR A 120 -18.72 -13.21 -2.62
CA THR A 120 -18.54 -11.77 -2.87
C THR A 120 -17.16 -11.30 -2.42
N GLY A 121 -16.71 -11.70 -1.24
CA GLY A 121 -15.36 -11.42 -0.74
C GLY A 121 -14.27 -11.94 -1.67
N VAL A 122 -14.40 -13.18 -2.15
CA VAL A 122 -13.45 -13.77 -3.12
C VAL A 122 -13.38 -12.95 -4.42
N VAL A 123 -14.54 -12.60 -4.97
CA VAL A 123 -14.60 -11.78 -6.20
C VAL A 123 -13.95 -10.41 -6.00
N LEU A 124 -14.26 -9.75 -4.88
CA LEU A 124 -13.68 -8.43 -4.55
C LEU A 124 -12.16 -8.51 -4.34
N PHE A 125 -11.67 -9.55 -3.69
CA PHE A 125 -10.24 -9.77 -3.51
C PHE A 125 -9.51 -9.88 -4.86
N TRP A 126 -9.99 -10.75 -5.76
CA TRP A 126 -9.36 -10.93 -7.05
C TRP A 126 -9.47 -9.69 -7.94
N LEU A 127 -10.58 -8.94 -7.84
CA LEU A 127 -10.70 -7.63 -8.48
C LEU A 127 -9.66 -6.65 -7.97
N ASN A 128 -9.44 -6.59 -6.65
CA ASN A 128 -8.39 -5.77 -6.04
C ASN A 128 -6.99 -6.17 -6.55
N VAL A 129 -6.69 -7.47 -6.62
CA VAL A 129 -5.42 -7.97 -7.17
C VAL A 129 -5.21 -7.49 -8.61
N VAL A 130 -6.23 -7.63 -9.46
CA VAL A 130 -6.19 -7.19 -10.87
C VAL A 130 -5.99 -5.68 -10.96
N LEU A 131 -6.72 -4.90 -10.15
CA LEU A 131 -6.59 -3.44 -10.13
C LEU A 131 -5.21 -2.97 -9.63
N ALA A 132 -4.68 -3.61 -8.59
CA ALA A 132 -3.34 -3.31 -8.09
C ALA A 132 -2.26 -3.63 -9.14
N ALA A 133 -2.36 -4.79 -9.80
CA ALA A 133 -1.45 -5.17 -10.88
C ALA A 133 -1.56 -4.21 -12.08
N ALA A 134 -2.79 -3.82 -12.47
CA ALA A 134 -3.01 -2.85 -13.55
C ALA A 134 -2.46 -1.47 -13.20
N ALA A 135 -2.64 -1.01 -11.96
CA ALA A 135 -2.08 0.25 -11.47
C ALA A 135 -0.55 0.26 -11.52
N PHE A 136 0.07 -0.83 -11.05
CA PHE A 136 1.52 -0.99 -11.10
C PHE A 136 2.04 -1.05 -12.55
N ALA A 137 1.39 -1.82 -13.41
CA ALA A 137 1.72 -1.88 -14.84
C ALA A 137 1.57 -0.51 -15.53
N ALA A 138 0.50 0.25 -15.22
CA ALA A 138 0.28 1.61 -15.71
C ALA A 138 1.39 2.56 -15.24
N MET A 139 1.82 2.45 -13.98
CA MET A 139 2.92 3.23 -13.44
C MET A 139 4.22 2.96 -14.20
N LEU A 140 4.61 1.70 -14.39
CA LEU A 140 5.81 1.33 -15.16
C LEU A 140 5.73 1.80 -16.61
N TRP A 141 4.58 1.56 -17.25
CA TRP A 141 4.35 1.95 -18.65
C TRP A 141 4.48 3.46 -18.88
N LEU A 142 3.86 4.28 -18.00
CA LEU A 142 3.87 5.74 -18.14
C LEU A 142 5.19 6.37 -17.75
N CYS A 143 5.96 5.75 -16.84
CA CYS A 143 7.30 6.22 -16.50
C CYS A 143 8.32 5.97 -17.61
N GLY A 144 8.20 4.87 -18.36
CA GLY A 144 9.03 4.56 -19.50
C GLY A 144 8.78 5.45 -20.73
N LYS A 145 7.68 6.24 -20.76
CA LYS A 145 7.32 7.08 -21.90
C LYS A 145 7.68 8.54 -21.67
N ARG A 146 8.33 9.14 -22.67
CA ARG A 146 8.83 10.53 -22.66
C ARG A 146 7.74 11.60 -22.86
N GLU A 147 6.47 11.24 -22.89
CA GLU A 147 5.38 12.08 -23.33
C GLU A 147 4.76 13.02 -22.29
N GLN A 148 4.03 14.02 -22.85
CA GLN A 148 3.59 15.27 -22.22
C GLN A 148 2.43 15.15 -21.22
N THR A 149 1.73 14.02 -21.16
CA THR A 149 0.57 13.87 -20.26
C THR A 149 1.00 13.86 -18.80
N GLY A 150 0.68 14.91 -18.06
CA GLY A 150 0.95 15.04 -16.62
C GLY A 150 2.37 15.48 -16.22
N GLY A 151 3.27 15.74 -17.19
CA GLY A 151 4.66 16.13 -16.92
C GLY A 151 5.53 14.99 -16.38
N ARG A 152 6.84 15.07 -16.57
CA ARG A 152 7.79 14.05 -16.10
C ARG A 152 8.07 14.13 -14.59
N LEU A 153 8.20 15.36 -14.09
CA LEU A 153 8.59 15.60 -12.70
C LEU A 153 7.53 15.13 -11.67
N PRO A 154 6.22 15.44 -11.84
CA PRO A 154 5.18 14.92 -10.96
C PRO A 154 5.10 13.39 -10.97
N LYS A 155 5.23 12.74 -12.13
CA LYS A 155 5.25 11.26 -12.21
C LYS A 155 6.42 10.66 -11.45
N LEU A 156 7.63 11.21 -11.64
CA LEU A 156 8.82 10.77 -10.93
C LEU A 156 8.66 10.94 -9.41
N PHE A 157 8.10 12.07 -8.97
CA PHE A 157 7.81 12.29 -7.56
C PHE A 157 6.86 11.22 -7.00
N LEU A 158 5.75 10.93 -7.69
CA LEU A 158 4.79 9.91 -7.26
C LEU A 158 5.42 8.51 -7.21
N VAL A 159 6.28 8.16 -8.18
CA VAL A 159 6.98 6.88 -8.19
C VAL A 159 7.97 6.78 -7.04
N LEU A 160 8.75 7.83 -6.80
CA LEU A 160 9.66 7.86 -5.65
C LEU A 160 8.90 7.77 -4.34
N PHE A 161 7.78 8.47 -4.23
CA PHE A 161 6.93 8.41 -3.04
C PHE A 161 6.36 7.00 -2.83
N TYR A 162 5.87 6.36 -3.90
CA TYR A 162 5.46 4.95 -3.86
C TYR A 162 6.60 4.02 -3.42
N ALA A 163 7.79 4.20 -3.98
CA ALA A 163 8.96 3.38 -3.64
C ALA A 163 9.38 3.56 -2.17
N VAL A 164 9.32 4.78 -1.63
CA VAL A 164 9.61 5.06 -0.22
C VAL A 164 8.58 4.39 0.69
N LEU A 165 7.29 4.49 0.37
CA LEU A 165 6.22 3.85 1.15
C LEU A 165 6.36 2.33 1.16
N MET A 166 6.57 1.72 -0.02
CA MET A 166 6.75 0.27 -0.13
C MET A 166 8.06 -0.19 0.52
N GLY A 167 9.15 0.57 0.33
CA GLY A 167 10.43 0.28 0.98
C GLY A 167 10.33 0.32 2.50
N GLY A 168 9.69 1.35 3.06
CA GLY A 168 9.44 1.46 4.50
C GLY A 168 8.55 0.34 5.03
N PHE A 169 7.51 -0.05 4.28
CA PHE A 169 6.66 -1.19 4.62
C PHE A 169 7.44 -2.51 4.67
N TYR A 170 8.25 -2.79 3.66
CA TYR A 170 9.07 -4.01 3.64
C TYR A 170 10.16 -3.99 4.71
N GLN A 171 10.76 -2.82 4.98
CA GLN A 171 11.73 -2.66 6.06
C GLN A 171 11.07 -2.94 7.42
N LEU A 172 9.87 -2.41 7.68
CA LEU A 172 9.13 -2.66 8.90
C LEU A 172 8.78 -4.16 9.03
N SER A 173 8.26 -4.78 7.98
CA SER A 173 7.93 -6.21 7.98
C SER A 173 9.15 -7.12 8.12
N ALA A 174 10.35 -6.64 7.77
CA ALA A 174 11.60 -7.37 7.98
C ALA A 174 12.11 -7.27 9.41
N ALA A 175 12.04 -6.05 9.98
CA ALA A 175 12.49 -5.78 11.35
C ALA A 175 11.54 -6.38 12.39
N GLU A 176 10.23 -6.34 12.10
CA GLU A 176 9.17 -6.78 13.02
C GLU A 176 8.38 -7.92 12.35
N PRO A 177 8.77 -9.20 12.57
CA PRO A 177 8.13 -10.36 11.95
C PRO A 177 6.80 -10.72 12.61
N PHE A 178 5.87 -9.77 12.62
CA PHE A 178 4.54 -9.93 13.18
C PHE A 178 3.46 -9.61 12.13
N THR A 179 2.28 -10.20 12.27
CA THR A 179 1.17 -9.94 11.34
C THR A 179 0.75 -8.47 11.32
N CYS A 180 0.78 -7.79 12.47
CA CYS A 180 0.44 -6.37 12.56
C CYS A 180 1.39 -5.45 11.77
N SER A 181 2.64 -5.88 11.50
CA SER A 181 3.59 -5.13 10.67
C SER A 181 3.24 -5.15 9.18
N MET A 182 2.41 -6.09 8.75
CA MET A 182 2.01 -6.27 7.35
C MET A 182 0.70 -5.56 6.98
N ASN A 183 0.26 -4.59 7.80
CA ASN A 183 -1.01 -3.92 7.62
C ASN A 183 -0.96 -2.82 6.54
N TYR A 184 -2.00 -2.78 5.69
CA TYR A 184 -2.15 -1.79 4.62
C TYR A 184 -2.23 -0.33 5.12
N ARG A 185 -2.66 -0.08 6.35
CA ARG A 185 -2.73 1.26 6.95
C ARG A 185 -1.42 2.04 6.86
N TYR A 186 -0.27 1.36 6.85
CA TYR A 186 1.04 2.00 6.76
C TYR A 186 1.35 2.58 5.38
N ILE A 187 0.70 2.08 4.34
CA ILE A 187 0.95 2.49 2.95
C ILE A 187 -0.33 2.92 2.21
N THR A 188 -1.40 3.25 2.92
CA THR A 188 -2.68 3.71 2.34
C THR A 188 -2.53 4.75 1.21
N PRO A 189 -1.59 5.72 1.25
CA PRO A 189 -1.42 6.67 0.14
C PRO A 189 -1.07 6.02 -1.20
N THR A 190 -0.61 4.76 -1.23
CA THR A 190 -0.30 4.04 -2.47
C THR A 190 -1.53 3.83 -3.35
N CYS A 191 -2.74 3.73 -2.78
CA CYS A 191 -3.96 3.62 -3.56
C CYS A 191 -4.25 4.88 -4.37
N VAL A 192 -3.97 6.06 -3.81
CA VAL A 192 -4.13 7.35 -4.52
C VAL A 192 -3.13 7.43 -5.67
N ILE A 193 -1.89 7.01 -5.44
CA ILE A 193 -0.86 6.96 -6.49
C ILE A 193 -1.30 6.00 -7.60
N GLY A 194 -1.78 4.80 -7.25
CA GLY A 194 -2.30 3.82 -8.20
C GLY A 194 -3.46 4.37 -9.02
N ALA A 195 -4.43 5.01 -8.38
CA ALA A 195 -5.58 5.63 -9.05
C ALA A 195 -5.16 6.75 -10.02
N VAL A 196 -4.18 7.58 -9.66
CA VAL A 196 -3.63 8.61 -10.55
C VAL A 196 -3.02 7.97 -11.80
N PHE A 197 -2.19 6.93 -11.66
CA PHE A 197 -1.57 6.27 -12.81
C PHE A 197 -2.58 5.53 -13.68
N LEU A 198 -3.60 4.89 -13.09
CA LEU A 198 -4.71 4.30 -13.84
C LEU A 198 -5.48 5.36 -14.63
N GLY A 199 -5.82 6.50 -14.00
CA GLY A 199 -6.50 7.61 -14.67
C GLY A 199 -5.70 8.19 -15.85
N LEU A 200 -4.39 8.39 -15.67
CA LEU A 200 -3.49 8.84 -16.72
C LEU A 200 -3.37 7.81 -17.86
N ALA A 201 -3.30 6.52 -17.52
CA ALA A 201 -3.26 5.45 -18.51
C ALA A 201 -4.56 5.40 -19.32
N PHE A 202 -5.70 5.49 -18.62
CA PHE A 202 -7.02 5.53 -19.24
C PHE A 202 -7.19 6.74 -20.18
N GLN A 203 -6.82 7.93 -19.72
CA GLN A 203 -6.84 9.16 -20.55
C GLN A 203 -5.99 8.99 -21.82
N ARG A 204 -4.82 8.36 -21.69
CA ARG A 204 -3.95 8.11 -22.84
C ARG A 204 -4.54 7.11 -23.82
N LEU A 205 -5.13 6.00 -23.31
CA LEU A 205 -5.81 5.02 -24.15
C LEU A 205 -6.99 5.65 -24.89
N ARG A 206 -7.78 6.48 -24.22
CA ARG A 206 -8.91 7.21 -24.82
C ARG A 206 -8.48 8.14 -25.94
N ASN A 207 -7.35 8.84 -25.78
CA ASN A 207 -6.81 9.75 -26.78
C ASN A 207 -6.06 9.02 -27.91
N GLY A 208 -5.88 7.71 -27.79
CA GLY A 208 -5.22 6.87 -28.79
C GLY A 208 -6.05 6.74 -30.06
N LYS A 209 -5.38 6.80 -31.24
CA LYS A 209 -6.04 6.67 -32.55
C LYS A 209 -6.45 5.23 -32.90
N LYS A 210 -5.98 4.22 -32.14
CA LYS A 210 -6.26 2.80 -32.43
C LYS A 210 -7.67 2.41 -31.93
N PRO A 211 -8.48 1.67 -32.73
CA PRO A 211 -9.85 1.28 -32.36
C PRO A 211 -9.90 0.45 -31.07
N VAL A 212 -8.91 -0.40 -30.82
CA VAL A 212 -8.76 -1.18 -29.56
C VAL A 212 -8.65 -0.27 -28.34
N CYS A 213 -7.94 0.86 -28.45
CA CYS A 213 -7.80 1.83 -27.35
C CYS A 213 -9.14 2.51 -27.02
N ARG A 214 -9.99 2.77 -28.03
CA ARG A 214 -11.32 3.33 -27.83
C ARG A 214 -12.29 2.34 -27.18
N TRP A 215 -12.22 1.07 -27.56
CA TRP A 215 -13.06 0.03 -26.99
C TRP A 215 -12.73 -0.19 -25.49
N LEU A 216 -11.45 -0.29 -25.13
CA LEU A 216 -11.01 -0.40 -23.73
C LEU A 216 -11.42 0.84 -22.90
N SER A 217 -11.48 2.03 -23.49
CA SER A 217 -11.95 3.22 -22.80
C SER A 217 -13.48 3.28 -22.66
N GLY A 218 -14.24 2.56 -23.47
CA GLY A 218 -15.70 2.46 -23.40
C GLY A 218 -16.22 1.55 -22.28
N ILE A 219 -15.41 0.61 -21.82
CA ILE A 219 -15.77 -0.32 -20.71
C ILE A 219 -15.70 0.38 -19.33
N GLY A 220 -15.03 1.53 -19.21
CA GLY A 220 -14.81 2.25 -17.96
C GLY A 220 -15.82 3.37 -17.66
N TRP A 221 -16.99 3.40 -18.35
CA TRP A 221 -18.09 4.35 -18.10
C TRP A 221 -19.34 3.64 -17.63
#